data_39c35bbe40688a448f960a5782cac86c
#
_entry.id   39c35bbe40688a448f960a5782cac86c
#
_cell.length_a   1.000
_cell.length_b   1.000
_cell.length_c   1.000
_cell.angle_alpha   90.00
_cell.angle_beta   90.00
_cell.angle_gamma   90.00
#
_symmetry.space_group_name_H-M   'P 1'
#
loop_
_entity.id
_entity.type
_entity.pdbx_description
1 polymer ?
#
loop_
_entity_poly.entity_id
_entity_poly.type
_entity_poly.pdbx_seq_one_letter_code
_entity_poly.pdbx_strand_id
1 'polypeptide(L)'
;ARGKFRKAKITPTVGDYVQFTILDENECEGALDTIEKRKNILLRPRVANIDCAIITFAATSPDINRDLLDRFLILAETQNIPKVIICINKSDLVSQEEKDAFASIYEPYYKVVFTSAEKNMGIDQLKEEIHGCESVFAGPSGVGKSSLINRLIPESNRQTGEISRKIERGKHTTRQVELLRADDETYIVDSPGFTSLSLDFLQSEELEKYFREFKPYLNKCRFNDCRHLQEPDCAVKEQIGKDINKRTI
;
A
#
# COMPACT_ATOMS: atom_id res chain seq x y z
N ALA A 1 10.83 23.92 16.61
CA ALA A 1 10.48 22.49 16.51
C ALA A 1 11.70 21.56 16.37
N ARG A 2 12.69 21.91 15.54
CA ARG A 2 13.81 21.02 15.20
C ARG A 2 14.68 20.56 16.39
N GLY A 3 14.86 21.38 17.43
CA GLY A 3 15.73 21.04 18.57
C GLY A 3 15.14 20.01 19.54
N LYS A 4 13.84 20.06 19.81
CA LYS A 4 13.12 19.18 20.74
C LYS A 4 13.08 17.74 20.23
N PHE A 5 12.72 17.55 18.95
CA PHE A 5 12.60 16.24 18.33
C PHE A 5 13.96 15.58 18.06
N ARG A 6 15.01 16.36 17.79
CA ARG A 6 16.38 15.81 17.69
C ARG A 6 16.85 15.17 18.99
N LYS A 7 16.57 15.80 20.15
CA LYS A 7 16.90 15.22 21.46
C LYS A 7 16.15 13.92 21.72
N ALA A 8 14.89 13.85 21.30
CA ALA A 8 14.06 12.64 21.41
C ALA A 8 14.34 11.59 20.34
N LYS A 9 15.26 11.82 19.39
CA LYS A 9 15.56 10.97 18.22
C LYS A 9 14.31 10.66 17.36
N ILE A 10 13.32 11.55 17.39
CA ILE A 10 12.11 11.44 16.57
C ILE A 10 12.25 12.35 15.36
N THR A 11 12.04 11.81 14.17
CA THR A 11 11.97 12.60 12.93
C THR A 11 10.50 12.74 12.54
N PRO A 12 9.94 13.95 12.48
CA PRO A 12 8.60 14.17 11.95
C PRO A 12 8.50 13.61 10.54
N THR A 13 7.40 12.97 10.24
CA THR A 13 7.18 12.20 9.01
C THR A 13 5.78 12.54 8.49
N VAL A 14 5.59 12.54 7.19
CA VAL A 14 4.26 12.70 6.57
C VAL A 14 3.32 11.63 7.14
N GLY A 15 2.07 12.00 7.44
CA GLY A 15 1.09 11.15 8.11
C GLY A 15 1.20 11.12 9.65
N ASP A 16 2.11 11.87 10.26
CA ASP A 16 2.12 12.00 11.73
C ASP A 16 0.93 12.82 12.23
N TYR A 17 0.20 12.30 13.22
CA TYR A 17 -0.72 13.10 14.01
C TYR A 17 0.06 13.95 15.00
N VAL A 18 -0.22 15.25 15.01
CA VAL A 18 0.57 16.22 15.75
C VAL A 18 -0.28 17.21 16.51
N GLN A 19 0.23 17.70 17.63
CA GLN A 19 -0.25 18.93 18.27
C GLN A 19 0.68 20.05 17.91
N PHE A 20 0.14 21.22 17.62
CA PHE A 20 0.91 22.40 17.28
C PHE A 20 0.28 23.66 17.84
N THR A 21 1.09 24.67 18.10
CA THR A 21 0.65 26.00 18.51
C THR A 21 0.75 26.94 17.33
N ILE A 22 -0.32 27.68 17.05
CA ILE A 22 -0.34 28.73 16.02
C ILE A 22 0.49 29.90 16.54
N LEU A 23 1.50 30.32 15.79
CA LEU A 23 2.37 31.48 16.12
C LEU A 23 1.91 32.72 15.39
N ASP A 24 1.52 32.60 14.12
CA ASP A 24 0.99 33.69 13.30
C ASP A 24 -0.06 33.11 12.32
N GLU A 25 -1.28 33.62 12.43
CA GLU A 25 -2.39 33.21 11.57
C GLU A 25 -2.26 33.77 10.14
N ASN A 26 -1.72 34.99 10.00
CA ASN A 26 -1.59 35.66 8.68
C ASN A 26 -0.51 35.00 7.82
N GLU A 27 0.62 34.66 8.47
CA GLU A 27 1.75 34.00 7.79
C GLU A 27 1.60 32.46 7.78
N CYS A 28 0.52 31.92 8.31
CA CYS A 28 0.28 30.46 8.46
C CYS A 28 1.45 29.74 9.17
N GLU A 29 2.04 30.38 10.19
CA GLU A 29 3.15 29.81 10.95
C GLU A 29 2.68 29.13 12.22
N GLY A 30 3.25 27.96 12.50
CA GLY A 30 2.99 27.18 13.72
C GLY A 30 4.22 26.46 14.24
N ALA A 31 4.22 26.20 15.55
CA ALA A 31 5.23 25.39 16.22
C ALA A 31 4.70 23.98 16.48
N LEU A 32 5.44 22.98 16.04
CA LEU A 32 5.15 21.59 16.32
C LEU A 32 5.49 21.25 17.79
N ASP A 33 4.49 20.89 18.58
CA ASP A 33 4.63 20.63 20.01
C ASP A 33 4.87 19.17 20.33
N THR A 34 4.00 18.28 19.83
CA THR A 34 4.08 16.84 20.06
C THR A 34 3.75 16.06 18.80
N ILE A 35 4.28 14.84 18.72
CA ILE A 35 3.91 13.83 17.73
C ILE A 35 3.27 12.68 18.50
N GLU A 36 2.09 12.28 18.10
CA GLU A 36 1.37 11.17 18.72
C GLU A 36 2.03 9.82 18.40
N LYS A 37 1.65 8.79 19.15
CA LYS A 37 2.16 7.44 18.91
C LYS A 37 1.66 6.93 17.56
N ARG A 38 2.58 6.58 16.68
CA ARG A 38 2.29 6.02 15.36
C ARG A 38 1.65 4.64 15.47
N LYS A 39 0.64 4.37 14.63
CA LYS A 39 0.08 3.02 14.42
C LYS A 39 1.11 2.12 13.72
N ASN A 40 1.71 2.64 12.66
CA ASN A 40 2.76 2.02 11.85
C ASN A 40 3.63 3.09 11.19
N ILE A 41 4.71 2.66 10.54
CA ILE A 41 5.56 3.52 9.73
C ILE A 41 6.12 2.74 8.54
N LEU A 42 5.83 3.21 7.35
CA LEU A 42 6.50 2.74 6.15
C LEU A 42 7.90 3.34 6.07
N LEU A 43 8.87 2.54 5.66
CA LEU A 43 10.26 3.01 5.53
C LEU A 43 10.56 3.60 4.15
N ARG A 44 9.90 3.12 3.11
CA ARG A 44 10.06 3.57 1.72
C ARG A 44 8.73 3.45 0.96
N PRO A 45 8.04 4.56 0.67
CA PRO A 45 8.32 5.92 1.13
C PRO A 45 8.16 6.02 2.65
N ARG A 46 8.84 7.00 3.27
CA ARG A 46 8.71 7.17 4.72
C ARG A 46 7.42 7.91 5.04
N VAL A 47 6.42 7.17 5.49
CA VAL A 47 5.08 7.66 5.84
C VAL A 47 4.60 6.96 7.09
N ALA A 48 3.93 7.68 7.98
CA ALA A 48 3.35 7.16 9.22
C ALA A 48 1.83 6.97 9.08
N ASN A 49 1.26 6.15 9.94
CA ASN A 49 -0.17 6.00 10.19
C ASN A 49 -1.00 5.55 8.97
N ILE A 50 -0.44 4.74 8.08
CA ILE A 50 -1.16 4.21 6.92
C ILE A 50 -2.21 3.19 7.37
N ASP A 51 -3.45 3.41 6.95
CA ASP A 51 -4.58 2.52 7.19
C ASP A 51 -4.79 1.52 6.06
N CYS A 52 -4.49 1.92 4.81
CA CYS A 52 -4.75 1.09 3.65
C CYS A 52 -3.59 1.10 2.64
N ALA A 53 -3.17 -0.08 2.20
CA ALA A 53 -2.27 -0.26 1.06
C ALA A 53 -3.07 -0.71 -0.17
N ILE A 54 -2.99 0.05 -1.27
CA ILE A 54 -3.62 -0.25 -2.54
C ILE A 54 -2.54 -0.81 -3.48
N ILE A 55 -2.44 -2.14 -3.52
CA ILE A 55 -1.47 -2.84 -4.35
C ILE A 55 -2.00 -2.89 -5.78
N THR A 56 -1.42 -2.07 -6.65
CA THR A 56 -1.95 -1.82 -7.99
C THR A 56 -1.14 -2.53 -9.06
N PHE A 57 -1.83 -3.30 -9.88
CA PHE A 57 -1.31 -3.93 -11.09
C PHE A 57 -2.20 -3.58 -12.29
N ALA A 58 -1.69 -3.74 -13.49
CA ALA A 58 -2.51 -3.68 -14.69
C ALA A 58 -2.97 -5.08 -15.08
N ALA A 59 -4.20 -5.24 -15.53
CA ALA A 59 -4.70 -6.51 -16.03
C ALA A 59 -3.87 -7.01 -17.23
N THR A 60 -3.41 -6.06 -18.04
CA THR A 60 -2.47 -6.29 -19.16
C THR A 60 -1.66 -5.03 -19.45
N SER A 61 -0.56 -5.16 -20.16
CA SER A 61 0.33 -4.07 -20.59
C SER A 61 0.77 -3.12 -19.44
N PRO A 62 1.62 -3.59 -18.52
CA PRO A 62 2.28 -4.90 -18.47
C PRO A 62 1.42 -6.01 -17.87
N ASP A 63 1.69 -7.26 -18.25
CA ASP A 63 1.01 -8.42 -17.69
C ASP A 63 1.30 -8.57 -16.19
N ILE A 64 0.38 -9.17 -15.45
CA ILE A 64 0.50 -9.35 -14.01
C ILE A 64 1.64 -10.32 -13.70
N ASN A 65 2.70 -9.80 -13.11
CA ASN A 65 3.72 -10.63 -12.49
C ASN A 65 3.23 -10.99 -11.06
N ARG A 66 2.81 -12.22 -10.86
CA ARG A 66 2.23 -12.70 -9.59
C ARG A 66 3.27 -12.76 -8.48
N ASP A 67 4.50 -13.18 -8.77
CA ASP A 67 5.58 -13.22 -7.79
C ASP A 67 5.86 -11.81 -7.25
N LEU A 68 5.77 -10.81 -8.13
CA LEU A 68 5.92 -9.41 -7.73
C LEU A 68 4.72 -8.93 -6.91
N LEU A 69 3.50 -9.34 -7.28
CA LEU A 69 2.29 -9.04 -6.50
C LEU A 69 2.40 -9.61 -5.09
N ASP A 70 2.77 -10.88 -4.96
CA ASP A 70 2.89 -11.56 -3.67
C ASP A 70 3.97 -10.90 -2.79
N ARG A 71 5.08 -10.46 -3.38
CA ARG A 71 6.09 -9.66 -2.65
C ARG A 71 5.53 -8.33 -2.13
N PHE A 72 4.65 -7.64 -2.88
CA PHE A 72 3.98 -6.44 -2.40
C PHE A 72 3.02 -6.73 -1.25
N LEU A 73 2.29 -7.85 -1.33
CA LEU A 73 1.39 -8.30 -0.28
C LEU A 73 2.17 -8.61 1.01
N ILE A 74 3.24 -9.39 0.91
CA ILE A 74 4.14 -9.69 2.03
C ILE A 74 4.69 -8.41 2.66
N LEU A 75 5.14 -7.45 1.85
CA LEU A 75 5.62 -6.18 2.36
C LEU A 75 4.55 -5.43 3.15
N ALA A 76 3.32 -5.38 2.67
CA ALA A 76 2.21 -4.75 3.38
C ALA A 76 1.91 -5.46 4.71
N GLU A 77 1.93 -6.79 4.73
CA GLU A 77 1.75 -7.59 5.94
C GLU A 77 2.88 -7.33 6.96
N THR A 78 4.15 -7.24 6.53
CA THR A 78 5.28 -6.95 7.43
C THR A 78 5.20 -5.58 8.08
N GLN A 79 4.54 -4.62 7.43
CA GLN A 79 4.34 -3.27 7.97
C GLN A 79 3.10 -3.14 8.85
N ASN A 80 2.36 -4.24 9.08
CA ASN A 80 1.12 -4.26 9.85
C ASN A 80 0.09 -3.24 9.36
N ILE A 81 -0.07 -3.12 8.04
CA ILE A 81 -1.09 -2.26 7.46
C ILE A 81 -2.46 -2.93 7.65
N PRO A 82 -3.43 -2.28 8.29
CA PRO A 82 -4.70 -2.92 8.66
C PRO A 82 -5.50 -3.41 7.47
N LYS A 83 -5.52 -2.64 6.37
CA LYS A 83 -6.28 -2.95 5.16
C LYS A 83 -5.36 -3.05 3.95
N VAL A 84 -5.47 -4.14 3.20
CA VAL A 84 -4.75 -4.34 1.94
C VAL A 84 -5.75 -4.63 0.85
N ILE A 85 -5.72 -3.83 -0.23
CA ILE A 85 -6.57 -3.95 -1.40
C ILE A 85 -5.69 -4.28 -2.60
N ILE A 86 -6.06 -5.29 -3.36
CA ILE A 86 -5.49 -5.58 -4.68
C ILE A 86 -6.33 -4.83 -5.71
N CYS A 87 -5.73 -3.85 -6.37
CA CYS A 87 -6.38 -3.03 -7.41
C CYS A 87 -5.86 -3.42 -8.78
N ILE A 88 -6.70 -4.03 -9.62
CA ILE A 88 -6.35 -4.44 -10.98
C ILE A 88 -6.89 -3.40 -11.96
N ASN A 89 -6.00 -2.51 -12.39
CA ASN A 89 -6.33 -1.44 -13.33
C ASN A 89 -6.27 -1.93 -14.79
N LYS A 90 -6.81 -1.14 -15.72
CA LYS A 90 -7.00 -1.48 -17.14
C LYS A 90 -7.86 -2.73 -17.33
N SER A 91 -8.80 -2.96 -16.43
CA SER A 91 -9.66 -4.14 -16.41
C SER A 91 -10.69 -4.16 -17.58
N ASP A 92 -10.83 -3.07 -18.31
CA ASP A 92 -11.58 -2.96 -19.56
C ASP A 92 -10.93 -3.71 -20.74
N LEU A 93 -9.67 -4.12 -20.59
CA LEU A 93 -8.89 -4.80 -21.63
C LEU A 93 -8.89 -6.34 -21.50
N VAL A 94 -9.57 -6.88 -20.50
CA VAL A 94 -9.64 -8.32 -20.23
C VAL A 94 -11.08 -8.78 -20.06
N SER A 95 -11.34 -10.08 -20.32
CA SER A 95 -12.66 -10.68 -20.20
C SER A 95 -13.13 -10.82 -18.74
N GLN A 96 -14.42 -11.09 -18.55
CA GLN A 96 -14.95 -11.37 -17.21
C GLN A 96 -14.39 -12.68 -16.65
N GLU A 97 -14.20 -13.69 -17.48
CA GLU A 97 -13.64 -14.98 -17.11
C GLU A 97 -12.21 -14.86 -16.58
N GLU A 98 -11.39 -13.95 -17.17
CA GLU A 98 -10.04 -13.67 -16.69
C GLU A 98 -10.05 -12.95 -15.33
N LYS A 99 -11.01 -12.02 -15.13
CA LYS A 99 -11.22 -11.36 -13.82
C LYS A 99 -11.62 -12.37 -12.76
N ASP A 100 -12.59 -13.22 -13.04
CA ASP A 100 -13.10 -14.23 -12.12
C ASP A 100 -12.01 -15.24 -11.76
N ALA A 101 -11.21 -15.66 -12.73
CA ALA A 101 -10.07 -16.54 -12.52
C ALA A 101 -8.98 -15.90 -11.64
N PHE A 102 -8.74 -14.59 -11.79
CA PHE A 102 -7.83 -13.85 -10.91
C PHE A 102 -8.43 -13.69 -9.51
N ALA A 103 -9.68 -13.25 -9.43
CA ALA A 103 -10.40 -13.02 -8.18
C ALA A 103 -10.44 -14.29 -7.31
N SER A 104 -10.74 -15.43 -7.90
CA SER A 104 -10.81 -16.72 -7.19
C SER A 104 -9.54 -17.10 -6.42
N ILE A 105 -8.39 -16.54 -6.81
CA ILE A 105 -7.11 -16.81 -6.14
C ILE A 105 -6.93 -15.92 -4.91
N TYR A 106 -7.28 -14.64 -5.02
CA TYR A 106 -6.92 -13.62 -4.03
C TYR A 106 -8.07 -13.18 -3.12
N GLU A 107 -9.32 -13.20 -3.60
CA GLU A 107 -10.49 -12.77 -2.81
C GLU A 107 -10.72 -13.52 -1.49
N PRO A 108 -10.33 -14.78 -1.34
CA PRO A 108 -10.42 -15.46 -0.03
C PRO A 108 -9.57 -14.76 1.05
N TYR A 109 -8.57 -13.98 0.67
CA TYR A 109 -7.58 -13.40 1.58
C TYR A 109 -7.51 -11.88 1.54
N TYR A 110 -7.82 -11.27 0.39
CA TYR A 110 -7.67 -9.84 0.15
C TYR A 110 -8.88 -9.31 -0.61
N LYS A 111 -9.24 -8.06 -0.36
CA LYS A 111 -10.21 -7.37 -1.22
C LYS A 111 -9.59 -7.14 -2.59
N VAL A 112 -10.26 -7.59 -3.64
CA VAL A 112 -9.89 -7.33 -5.03
C VAL A 112 -10.85 -6.30 -5.63
N VAL A 113 -10.30 -5.28 -6.29
CA VAL A 113 -11.07 -4.25 -6.99
C VAL A 113 -10.54 -4.13 -8.41
N PHE A 114 -11.42 -4.34 -9.39
CA PHE A 114 -11.11 -4.16 -10.80
C PHE A 114 -11.47 -2.74 -11.23
N THR A 115 -10.50 -2.02 -11.79
CA THR A 115 -10.66 -0.62 -12.20
C THR A 115 -10.23 -0.40 -13.64
N SER A 116 -10.78 0.64 -14.25
CA SER A 116 -10.21 1.28 -15.43
C SER A 116 -10.22 2.79 -15.23
N ALA A 117 -9.04 3.36 -15.02
CA ALA A 117 -8.90 4.80 -14.89
C ALA A 117 -9.28 5.52 -16.20
N GLU A 118 -9.11 4.88 -17.35
CA GLU A 118 -9.47 5.41 -18.65
C GLU A 118 -11.00 5.46 -18.83
N LYS A 119 -11.69 4.36 -18.55
CA LYS A 119 -13.15 4.22 -18.72
C LYS A 119 -13.94 4.64 -17.48
N ASN A 120 -13.28 5.09 -16.42
CA ASN A 120 -13.90 5.44 -15.13
C ASN A 120 -14.69 4.28 -14.49
N MET A 121 -14.25 3.04 -14.70
CA MET A 121 -14.90 1.84 -14.15
C MET A 121 -14.27 1.46 -12.81
N GLY A 122 -15.10 1.02 -11.86
CA GLY A 122 -14.65 0.55 -10.54
C GLY A 122 -14.04 1.63 -9.63
N ILE A 123 -14.07 2.91 -10.07
CA ILE A 123 -13.49 4.01 -9.28
C ILE A 123 -14.33 4.29 -8.03
N ASP A 124 -15.66 4.26 -8.14
CA ASP A 124 -16.54 4.51 -6.99
C ASP A 124 -16.42 3.36 -5.95
N GLN A 125 -16.31 2.12 -6.40
CA GLN A 125 -16.02 0.99 -5.51
C GLN A 125 -14.68 1.19 -4.77
N LEU A 126 -13.64 1.64 -5.48
CA LEU A 126 -12.36 1.90 -4.85
C LEU A 126 -12.45 3.06 -3.85
N LYS A 127 -13.23 4.11 -4.14
CA LYS A 127 -13.50 5.23 -3.21
C LYS A 127 -14.17 4.74 -1.93
N GLU A 128 -15.22 3.92 -2.05
CA GLU A 128 -15.91 3.33 -0.90
C GLU A 128 -14.97 2.51 -0.02
N GLU A 129 -14.11 1.70 -0.65
CA GLU A 129 -13.15 0.88 0.08
C GLU A 129 -12.09 1.68 0.83
N ILE A 130 -11.69 2.85 0.34
CA ILE A 130 -10.66 3.66 1.00
C ILE A 130 -11.22 4.80 1.85
N HIS A 131 -12.55 4.92 1.94
CA HIS A 131 -13.17 5.98 2.71
C HIS A 131 -12.73 5.98 4.17
N GLY A 132 -12.39 7.16 4.71
CA GLY A 132 -11.87 7.34 6.05
C GLY A 132 -10.46 6.79 6.28
N CYS A 133 -9.71 6.44 5.23
CA CYS A 133 -8.38 5.86 5.34
C CYS A 133 -7.28 6.83 4.90
N GLU A 134 -6.13 6.73 5.56
CA GLU A 134 -4.85 7.18 5.00
C GLU A 134 -4.28 6.07 4.12
N SER A 135 -4.34 6.26 2.81
CA SER A 135 -4.05 5.21 1.83
C SER A 135 -2.76 5.44 1.07
N VAL A 136 -2.01 4.38 0.76
CA VAL A 136 -0.82 4.44 -0.09
C VAL A 136 -0.98 3.53 -1.31
N PHE A 137 -0.61 4.05 -2.50
CA PHE A 137 -0.54 3.26 -3.72
C PHE A 137 0.83 2.59 -3.85
N ALA A 138 0.83 1.27 -4.07
CA ALA A 138 2.02 0.47 -4.32
C ALA A 138 1.87 -0.33 -5.61
N GLY A 139 2.97 -0.70 -6.25
CA GLY A 139 2.97 -1.50 -7.47
C GLY A 139 3.95 -1.00 -8.53
N PRO A 140 4.19 -1.77 -9.60
CA PRO A 140 5.18 -1.46 -10.62
C PRO A 140 4.87 -0.18 -11.41
N SER A 141 5.85 0.28 -12.18
CA SER A 141 5.66 1.43 -13.08
C SER A 141 4.73 1.06 -14.25
N GLY A 142 3.98 2.03 -14.75
CA GLY A 142 3.14 1.85 -15.95
C GLY A 142 1.77 1.18 -15.71
N VAL A 143 1.44 0.76 -14.48
CA VAL A 143 0.14 0.15 -14.16
C VAL A 143 -1.01 1.16 -14.03
N GLY A 144 -0.70 2.47 -14.01
CA GLY A 144 -1.71 3.53 -13.98
C GLY A 144 -2.03 4.07 -12.58
N LYS A 145 -1.13 3.94 -11.59
CA LYS A 145 -1.34 4.51 -10.23
C LYS A 145 -1.69 5.99 -10.25
N SER A 146 -0.88 6.81 -10.93
CA SER A 146 -1.13 8.26 -11.02
C SER A 146 -2.47 8.59 -11.71
N SER A 147 -2.87 7.78 -12.69
CA SER A 147 -4.18 7.94 -13.34
C SER A 147 -5.33 7.64 -12.37
N LEU A 148 -5.21 6.59 -11.55
CA LEU A 148 -6.17 6.26 -10.50
C LEU A 148 -6.23 7.35 -9.43
N ILE A 149 -5.08 7.79 -8.92
CA ILE A 149 -5.00 8.91 -7.95
C ILE A 149 -5.72 10.14 -8.50
N ASN A 150 -5.49 10.47 -9.78
CA ASN A 150 -6.16 11.58 -10.45
C ASN A 150 -7.68 11.40 -10.56
N ARG A 151 -8.22 10.19 -10.59
CA ARG A 151 -9.67 9.95 -10.59
C ARG A 151 -10.27 10.01 -9.18
N LEU A 152 -9.48 9.68 -8.17
CA LEU A 152 -9.94 9.69 -6.78
C LEU A 152 -9.94 11.08 -6.16
N ILE A 153 -9.04 11.96 -6.61
CA ILE A 153 -8.89 13.31 -6.05
C ILE A 153 -9.74 14.31 -6.85
N PRO A 154 -10.60 15.11 -6.20
CA PRO A 154 -11.35 16.19 -6.83
C PRO A 154 -10.44 17.23 -7.52
N GLU A 155 -10.92 17.84 -8.61
CA GLU A 155 -10.17 18.86 -9.33
C GLU A 155 -9.79 20.07 -8.45
N SER A 156 -10.68 20.46 -7.53
CA SER A 156 -10.44 21.52 -6.56
C SER A 156 -9.20 21.26 -5.68
N ASN A 157 -8.96 20.00 -5.33
CA ASN A 157 -7.85 19.61 -4.46
C ASN A 157 -6.52 19.39 -5.21
N ARG A 158 -6.59 19.26 -6.56
CA ARG A 158 -5.40 19.16 -7.43
C ARG A 158 -4.70 20.50 -7.62
N GLN A 159 -5.44 21.61 -7.61
CA GLN A 159 -4.87 22.95 -7.82
C GLN A 159 -3.94 23.35 -6.67
N THR A 160 -4.23 22.93 -5.43
CA THR A 160 -3.33 23.14 -4.29
C THR A 160 -2.03 22.33 -4.43
N GLY A 161 -2.09 21.09 -4.94
CA GLY A 161 -0.90 20.27 -5.21
C GLY A 161 -0.07 20.75 -6.40
N GLU A 162 -0.68 21.41 -7.41
CA GLU A 162 0.06 22.02 -8.52
C GLU A 162 0.87 23.25 -8.10
N ILE A 163 0.40 24.00 -7.12
CA ILE A 163 1.14 25.16 -6.57
C ILE A 163 2.41 24.69 -5.89
N SER A 164 2.34 23.62 -5.09
CA SER A 164 3.53 22.99 -4.48
C SER A 164 4.50 22.45 -5.53
N ARG A 165 4.00 21.81 -6.58
CA ARG A 165 4.82 21.29 -7.70
C ARG A 165 5.47 22.42 -8.54
N LYS A 166 4.84 23.60 -8.67
CA LYS A 166 5.40 24.74 -9.41
C LYS A 166 6.51 25.46 -8.64
N ILE A 167 6.39 25.56 -7.32
CA ILE A 167 7.41 26.20 -6.47
C ILE A 167 8.70 25.38 -6.46
N GLU A 168 8.64 24.07 -6.61
CA GLU A 168 9.81 23.17 -6.52
C GLU A 168 10.52 22.87 -7.85
N ARG A 169 9.92 23.17 -9.00
CA ARG A 169 10.60 22.98 -10.32
C ARG A 169 11.88 23.83 -10.49
N GLY A 170 12.21 24.67 -9.52
CA GLY A 170 13.40 25.53 -9.53
C GLY A 170 14.59 25.04 -8.71
N LYS A 171 14.49 23.96 -7.90
CA LYS A 171 15.63 23.43 -7.12
C LYS A 171 15.62 21.90 -7.10
N HIS A 172 16.78 21.31 -7.41
CA HIS A 172 17.08 19.89 -7.46
C HIS A 172 16.30 18.98 -6.50
N THR A 173 15.34 18.22 -7.05
CA THR A 173 14.96 16.84 -6.79
C THR A 173 15.31 16.19 -5.45
N THR A 174 14.58 16.51 -4.40
CA THR A 174 14.22 15.50 -3.41
C THR A 174 12.75 15.16 -3.67
N ARG A 175 12.48 13.92 -4.07
CA ARG A 175 11.11 13.43 -4.33
C ARG A 175 10.35 13.49 -3.00
N GLN A 176 9.53 14.52 -2.82
CA GLN A 176 8.75 14.69 -1.60
C GLN A 176 7.56 13.74 -1.62
N VAL A 177 7.25 13.21 -0.46
CA VAL A 177 6.02 12.46 -0.21
C VAL A 177 4.96 13.48 0.17
N GLU A 178 3.84 13.48 -0.51
CA GLU A 178 2.71 14.38 -0.26
C GLU A 178 1.49 13.59 0.17
N LEU A 179 0.70 14.17 1.08
CA LEU A 179 -0.59 13.64 1.49
C LEU A 179 -1.67 14.45 0.78
N LEU A 180 -2.35 13.83 -0.16
CA LEU A 180 -3.40 14.44 -0.97
C LEU A 180 -4.76 14.14 -0.36
N ARG A 181 -5.59 15.16 -0.18
CA ARG A 181 -6.93 15.02 0.36
C ARG A 181 -7.90 14.60 -0.74
N ALA A 182 -8.49 13.42 -0.62
CA ALA A 182 -9.52 12.94 -1.53
C ALA A 182 -10.91 13.43 -1.13
N ASP A 183 -11.25 13.38 0.16
CA ASP A 183 -12.45 13.96 0.76
C ASP A 183 -12.13 14.46 2.20
N ASP A 184 -13.16 14.70 3.02
CA ASP A 184 -12.97 15.27 4.36
C ASP A 184 -12.21 14.34 5.32
N GLU A 185 -12.28 13.03 5.11
CA GLU A 185 -11.72 12.00 5.99
C GLU A 185 -10.70 11.10 5.27
N THR A 186 -10.59 11.18 3.94
CA THR A 186 -9.78 10.28 3.12
C THR A 186 -8.55 10.98 2.57
N TYR A 187 -7.39 10.39 2.80
CA TYR A 187 -6.12 10.90 2.30
C TYR A 187 -5.37 9.85 1.49
N ILE A 188 -4.70 10.30 0.44
CA ILE A 188 -3.90 9.46 -0.46
C ILE A 188 -2.46 9.97 -0.45
N VAL A 189 -1.53 9.08 -0.16
CA VAL A 189 -0.10 9.37 -0.23
C VAL A 189 0.33 9.35 -1.70
N ASP A 190 0.69 10.52 -2.24
CA ASP A 190 1.40 10.61 -3.51
C ASP A 190 2.90 10.49 -3.24
N SER A 191 3.46 9.39 -3.67
CA SER A 191 4.89 9.15 -3.58
C SER A 191 5.41 8.65 -4.92
N PRO A 192 6.59 9.12 -5.35
CA PRO A 192 7.21 8.63 -6.57
C PRO A 192 7.73 7.20 -6.40
N GLY A 193 6.79 6.27 -6.28
CA GLY A 193 7.03 4.86 -6.45
C GLY A 193 7.46 4.07 -5.20
N PHE A 194 6.49 3.42 -4.63
CA PHE A 194 6.68 2.13 -3.98
C PHE A 194 7.03 1.11 -5.09
N THR A 195 8.17 1.33 -5.76
CA THR A 195 8.54 0.57 -6.97
C THR A 195 9.72 -0.36 -6.75
N SER A 196 10.50 -0.15 -5.69
CA SER A 196 11.62 -1.02 -5.36
C SER A 196 11.31 -1.82 -4.11
N LEU A 197 11.06 -3.10 -4.29
CA LEU A 197 10.83 -4.07 -3.23
C LEU A 197 12.13 -4.76 -2.90
N SER A 198 12.67 -4.46 -1.73
CA SER A 198 13.64 -5.33 -1.09
C SER A 198 12.97 -5.95 0.13
N LEU A 199 12.95 -7.27 0.18
CA LEU A 199 12.56 -8.07 1.34
C LEU A 199 13.80 -8.55 2.12
N ASP A 200 14.97 -7.96 1.85
CA ASP A 200 16.26 -8.38 2.42
C ASP A 200 16.33 -8.29 3.95
N PHE A 201 15.39 -7.55 4.55
CA PHE A 201 15.25 -7.47 6.01
C PHE A 201 14.48 -8.65 6.60
N LEU A 202 13.78 -9.44 5.76
CA LEU A 202 12.96 -10.55 6.20
C LEU A 202 13.78 -11.85 6.19
N GLN A 203 13.81 -12.54 7.32
CA GLN A 203 14.43 -13.85 7.41
C GLN A 203 13.53 -14.88 6.73
N SER A 204 14.14 -15.88 6.06
CA SER A 204 13.38 -16.92 5.34
C SER A 204 12.45 -17.71 6.28
N GLU A 205 12.83 -17.87 7.53
CA GLU A 205 12.09 -18.56 8.61
C GLU A 205 10.84 -17.80 9.07
N GLU A 206 10.75 -16.51 8.75
CA GLU A 206 9.61 -15.68 9.14
C GLU A 206 8.61 -15.49 7.98
N LEU A 207 8.99 -15.84 6.77
CA LEU A 207 8.21 -15.60 5.55
C LEU A 207 6.81 -16.20 5.64
N GLU A 208 6.68 -17.41 6.19
CA GLU A 208 5.40 -18.14 6.34
C GLU A 208 4.33 -17.34 7.09
N LYS A 209 4.73 -16.47 8.02
CA LYS A 209 3.82 -15.68 8.86
C LYS A 209 3.06 -14.62 8.06
N TYR A 210 3.59 -14.23 6.90
CA TYR A 210 3.07 -13.14 6.07
C TYR A 210 2.22 -13.60 4.90
N PHE A 211 2.08 -14.94 4.71
CA PHE A 211 1.10 -15.51 3.82
C PHE A 211 -0.21 -15.73 4.57
N ARG A 212 -1.28 -15.02 4.20
CA ARG A 212 -2.59 -15.15 4.87
C ARG A 212 -3.16 -16.56 4.74
N GLU A 213 -2.96 -17.20 3.60
CA GLU A 213 -3.37 -18.56 3.29
C GLU A 213 -2.67 -19.62 4.14
N PHE A 214 -1.49 -19.33 4.67
CA PHE A 214 -0.76 -20.26 5.54
C PHE A 214 -1.23 -20.19 6.99
N LYS A 215 -1.78 -19.04 7.44
CA LYS A 215 -2.16 -18.79 8.84
C LYS A 215 -2.99 -19.92 9.48
N PRO A 216 -3.99 -20.53 8.79
CA PRO A 216 -4.77 -21.63 9.36
C PRO A 216 -3.96 -22.91 9.63
N TYR A 217 -2.81 -23.09 8.97
CA TYR A 217 -2.00 -24.31 8.95
C TYR A 217 -0.67 -24.18 9.68
N LEU A 218 -0.27 -22.96 10.08
CA LEU A 218 0.96 -22.73 10.86
C LEU A 218 0.92 -23.53 12.16
N ASN A 219 2.08 -24.05 12.56
CA ASN A 219 2.27 -24.90 13.76
C ASN A 219 1.50 -26.23 13.75
N LYS A 220 0.98 -26.67 12.57
CA LYS A 220 0.30 -27.99 12.42
C LYS A 220 1.14 -29.01 11.67
N CYS A 221 2.33 -28.65 11.22
CA CYS A 221 3.28 -29.56 10.60
C CYS A 221 3.86 -30.53 11.62
N ARG A 222 4.29 -31.70 11.16
CA ARG A 222 4.96 -32.68 12.00
C ARG A 222 6.24 -32.16 12.67
N PHE A 223 6.98 -31.30 11.95
CA PHE A 223 8.25 -30.73 12.43
C PHE A 223 8.05 -29.27 12.80
N ASN A 224 8.59 -28.87 13.94
CA ASN A 224 8.45 -27.48 14.45
C ASN A 224 9.25 -26.46 13.64
N ASP A 225 10.28 -26.90 12.90
CA ASP A 225 11.15 -26.11 12.04
C ASP A 225 10.83 -26.31 10.54
N CYS A 226 9.62 -26.77 10.24
CA CYS A 226 9.14 -27.00 8.88
C CYS A 226 9.15 -25.70 8.07
N ARG A 227 9.81 -25.69 6.93
CA ARG A 227 9.86 -24.57 5.99
C ARG A 227 8.87 -24.70 4.84
N HIS A 228 8.04 -25.74 4.87
CA HIS A 228 7.03 -26.07 3.86
C HIS A 228 7.58 -26.35 2.45
N LEU A 229 8.87 -26.68 2.33
CA LEU A 229 9.55 -26.96 1.07
C LEU A 229 9.52 -28.45 0.72
N GLN A 230 10.28 -29.27 1.45
CA GLN A 230 10.45 -30.69 1.14
C GLN A 230 10.05 -31.62 2.29
N GLU A 231 9.74 -31.07 3.45
CA GLU A 231 9.43 -31.84 4.64
C GLU A 231 8.20 -32.72 4.44
N PRO A 232 8.23 -33.98 4.89
CA PRO A 232 7.05 -34.87 4.88
C PRO A 232 6.03 -34.42 5.94
N ASP A 233 4.78 -34.80 5.74
CA ASP A 233 3.67 -34.52 6.67
C ASP A 233 3.56 -33.00 7.00
N CYS A 234 3.67 -32.17 5.96
CA CYS A 234 3.58 -30.72 6.06
C CYS A 234 2.13 -30.26 5.87
N ALA A 235 1.55 -29.66 6.92
CA ALA A 235 0.13 -29.23 6.90
C ALA A 235 -0.16 -28.17 5.83
N VAL A 236 0.78 -27.30 5.51
CA VAL A 236 0.65 -26.30 4.43
C VAL A 236 0.65 -26.97 3.06
N LYS A 237 1.63 -27.87 2.80
CA LYS A 237 1.74 -28.57 1.52
C LYS A 237 0.54 -29.46 1.21
N GLU A 238 -0.07 -30.08 2.21
CA GLU A 238 -1.27 -30.89 2.06
C GLU A 238 -2.50 -30.10 1.58
N GLN A 239 -2.49 -28.79 1.76
CA GLN A 239 -3.56 -27.90 1.34
C GLN A 239 -3.33 -27.27 -0.03
N ILE A 240 -2.16 -27.48 -0.64
CA ILE A 240 -1.88 -26.97 -1.99
C ILE A 240 -2.83 -27.63 -3.00
N GLY A 241 -3.56 -26.79 -3.71
CA GLY A 241 -4.57 -27.21 -4.67
C GLY A 241 -5.93 -27.56 -4.06
N LYS A 242 -6.10 -27.33 -2.75
CA LYS A 242 -7.36 -27.32 -2.03
C LYS A 242 -7.66 -25.89 -1.59
N ASP A 243 -7.30 -25.55 -0.34
CA ASP A 243 -7.48 -24.23 0.26
C ASP A 243 -6.37 -23.25 -0.12
N ILE A 244 -5.18 -23.76 -0.47
CA ILE A 244 -4.05 -22.94 -0.93
C ILE A 244 -3.88 -23.12 -2.43
N ASN A 245 -3.86 -22.02 -3.18
CA ASN A 245 -3.68 -22.08 -4.63
C ASN A 245 -2.27 -22.58 -4.97
N LYS A 246 -2.16 -23.50 -5.95
CA LYS A 246 -0.88 -24.08 -6.40
C LYS A 246 0.16 -23.05 -6.85
N ARG A 247 -0.24 -21.82 -7.08
CA ARG A 247 0.63 -20.74 -7.57
C ARG A 247 1.18 -19.85 -6.48
N THR A 248 0.82 -20.09 -5.21
CA THR A 248 1.27 -19.31 -4.05
C THR A 248 2.57 -19.83 -3.45
N ILE A 249 3.14 -20.90 -4.02
CA ILE A 249 4.37 -21.54 -3.52
C ILE A 249 5.39 -21.65 -4.64
#